data_38554dcffee4a16b29e47d11f3a7ae99
#
_entry.id   38554dcffee4a16b29e47d11f3a7ae99
#
_cell.length_a   1.000
_cell.length_b   1.000
_cell.length_c   1.000
_cell.angle_alpha   90.00
_cell.angle_beta   90.00
_cell.angle_gamma   90.00
#
_symmetry.space_group_name_H-M   'P 1'
#
loop_
_entity.id
_entity.type
_entity.pdbx_description
1 polymer ?
#
loop_
_entity_poly.entity_id
_entity_poly.type
_entity_poly.pdbx_seq_one_letter_code
_entity_poly.pdbx_strand_id
1 'polypeptide(L)'
;MRTIAVLNQKGGVGKTTTTVNTAAAIAAAGCKVVVIDFDPQAHMTIHLGVEPQDVKTGAYEVLTESAGFESSLMLIRPNLWLLPANINLVGAETELVNVVGREIILREAMQGCADKFDFCLIDCAPSLGLLSLNALAAAEEVLIPLQPHFLALQGFGKLLQTVDLVNKRINPRLKVTGVLLCMHDTRASLSSEVRSDIEGFLENARGSNTAWSDAVVLPSFIRRNIKLAEAPSYGQTIFEYDPTCNGAEDYRKVGDFFMGIGDGPEESPESEAQPEEPSQPECLSDVRPEMQPEEPTVAQEPPCDAIPAGDPEPATNEAEPELQVQELHTELESASEHTDAMQEERPEPPAIEIREFQLPSSQKCLPQPLSDGCSSSFLLPEPPPARNELS
;
A
#
# COMPACT_ATOMS: atom_id res chain seq x y z
N MET A 1 -12.58 -12.56 4.85
CA MET A 1 -11.96 -11.22 4.77
C MET A 1 -10.77 -11.30 3.82
N ARG A 2 -10.73 -10.49 2.79
CA ARG A 2 -9.62 -10.38 1.83
C ARG A 2 -8.60 -9.38 2.37
N THR A 3 -7.35 -9.80 2.62
CA THR A 3 -6.35 -8.98 3.31
C THR A 3 -5.23 -8.57 2.36
N ILE A 4 -5.03 -7.28 2.18
CA ILE A 4 -4.12 -6.67 1.20
C ILE A 4 -3.09 -5.80 1.93
N ALA A 5 -1.80 -6.13 1.80
CA ALA A 5 -0.71 -5.26 2.26
C ALA A 5 -0.32 -4.28 1.16
N VAL A 6 -0.28 -2.99 1.48
CA VAL A 6 0.16 -1.93 0.55
C VAL A 6 1.62 -1.59 0.88
N LEU A 7 2.54 -2.02 0.03
CA LEU A 7 3.96 -2.06 0.35
C LEU A 7 4.84 -1.45 -0.74
N ASN A 8 5.78 -0.62 -0.34
CA ASN A 8 6.94 -0.20 -1.15
C ASN A 8 8.02 0.36 -0.23
N GLN A 9 9.29 0.01 -0.49
CA GLN A 9 10.45 0.49 0.29
C GLN A 9 10.70 1.99 0.13
N LYS A 10 10.26 2.58 -0.99
CA LYS A 10 10.45 4.00 -1.24
C LYS A 10 9.40 4.83 -0.52
N GLY A 11 9.84 5.86 0.21
CA GLY A 11 8.96 6.87 0.77
C GLY A 11 8.31 7.74 -0.31
N GLY A 12 7.12 8.28 -0.03
CA GLY A 12 6.45 9.24 -0.91
C GLY A 12 5.86 8.70 -2.22
N VAL A 13 5.77 7.37 -2.41
CA VAL A 13 5.18 6.76 -3.62
C VAL A 13 3.65 6.69 -3.59
N GLY A 14 3.02 7.09 -2.49
CA GLY A 14 1.57 7.09 -2.34
C GLY A 14 1.00 5.84 -1.64
N LYS A 15 1.75 5.11 -0.81
CA LYS A 15 1.25 3.95 -0.04
C LYS A 15 0.02 4.32 0.78
N THR A 16 0.18 5.22 1.73
CA THR A 16 -0.90 5.70 2.61
C THR A 16 -2.08 6.26 1.84
N THR A 17 -1.83 7.11 0.83
CA THR A 17 -2.87 7.68 -0.02
C THR A 17 -3.65 6.59 -0.76
N THR A 18 -2.95 5.55 -1.24
CA THR A 18 -3.55 4.39 -1.91
C THR A 18 -4.39 3.58 -0.93
N THR A 19 -3.85 3.26 0.26
CA THR A 19 -4.57 2.49 1.27
C THR A 19 -5.87 3.17 1.67
N VAL A 20 -5.81 4.46 2.04
CA VAL A 20 -6.98 5.25 2.47
C VAL A 20 -8.04 5.32 1.38
N ASN A 21 -7.66 5.73 0.17
CA ASN A 21 -8.66 6.02 -0.85
C ASN A 21 -9.21 4.76 -1.52
N THR A 22 -8.41 3.69 -1.65
CA THR A 22 -8.93 2.39 -2.09
C THR A 22 -9.92 1.83 -1.07
N ALA A 23 -9.58 1.87 0.23
CA ALA A 23 -10.48 1.41 1.29
C ALA A 23 -11.77 2.23 1.33
N ALA A 24 -11.69 3.55 1.16
CA ALA A 24 -12.86 4.43 1.13
C ALA A 24 -13.76 4.16 -0.09
N ALA A 25 -13.19 3.86 -1.26
CA ALA A 25 -13.95 3.47 -2.45
C ALA A 25 -14.73 2.17 -2.22
N ILE A 26 -14.07 1.15 -1.66
CA ILE A 26 -14.67 -0.15 -1.34
C ILE A 26 -15.75 0.00 -0.27
N ALA A 27 -15.51 0.80 0.78
CA ALA A 27 -16.48 1.05 1.84
C ALA A 27 -17.71 1.82 1.33
N ALA A 28 -17.53 2.77 0.41
CA ALA A 28 -18.62 3.51 -0.24
C ALA A 28 -19.51 2.59 -1.10
N ALA A 29 -18.97 1.50 -1.63
CA ALA A 29 -19.74 0.47 -2.33
C ALA A 29 -20.50 -0.48 -1.39
N GLY A 30 -20.42 -0.28 -0.07
CA GLY A 30 -21.17 -1.02 0.95
C GLY A 30 -20.42 -2.19 1.57
N CYS A 31 -19.19 -2.49 1.19
CA CYS A 31 -18.36 -3.52 1.81
C CYS A 31 -17.82 -3.05 3.16
N LYS A 32 -17.69 -3.95 4.12
CA LYS A 32 -17.07 -3.67 5.43
C LYS A 32 -15.55 -3.76 5.33
N VAL A 33 -14.88 -2.64 5.56
CA VAL A 33 -13.43 -2.50 5.36
C VAL A 33 -12.74 -2.14 6.67
N VAL A 34 -11.67 -2.85 7.00
CA VAL A 34 -10.71 -2.45 8.04
C VAL A 34 -9.46 -1.92 7.37
N VAL A 35 -8.94 -0.80 7.85
CA VAL A 35 -7.59 -0.33 7.50
C VAL A 35 -6.70 -0.39 8.73
N ILE A 36 -5.46 -0.81 8.55
CA ILE A 36 -4.47 -0.96 9.60
C ILE A 36 -3.28 -0.05 9.30
N ASP A 37 -3.03 0.90 10.18
CA ASP A 37 -1.85 1.76 10.10
C ASP A 37 -0.66 1.05 10.74
N PHE A 38 0.31 0.63 9.92
CA PHE A 38 1.52 -0.07 10.36
C PHE A 38 2.80 0.74 10.07
N ASP A 39 2.62 2.07 10.01
CA ASP A 39 3.73 3.02 9.97
C ASP A 39 3.76 3.81 11.29
N PRO A 40 4.88 3.79 12.05
CA PRO A 40 5.03 4.59 13.27
C PRO A 40 4.84 6.10 13.07
N GLN A 41 4.94 6.58 11.83
CA GLN A 41 4.64 7.97 11.50
C GLN A 41 3.14 8.30 11.56
N ALA A 42 2.27 7.29 11.65
CA ALA A 42 0.82 7.40 11.78
C ALA A 42 0.15 8.29 10.72
N HIS A 43 0.72 8.32 9.50
CA HIS A 43 0.21 9.18 8.44
C HIS A 43 -1.20 8.77 7.98
N MET A 44 -1.55 7.48 8.01
CA MET A 44 -2.91 7.04 7.69
C MET A 44 -3.89 7.43 8.79
N THR A 45 -3.49 7.32 10.05
CA THR A 45 -4.27 7.73 11.21
C THR A 45 -4.64 9.21 11.10
N ILE A 46 -3.64 10.08 10.82
CA ILE A 46 -3.86 11.52 10.60
C ILE A 46 -4.74 11.77 9.37
N HIS A 47 -4.48 11.10 8.26
CA HIS A 47 -5.24 11.24 7.02
C HIS A 47 -6.73 10.92 7.21
N LEU A 48 -7.05 10.05 8.14
CA LEU A 48 -8.43 9.68 8.47
C LEU A 48 -9.07 10.56 9.57
N GLY A 49 -8.36 11.59 10.02
CA GLY A 49 -8.86 12.59 10.97
C GLY A 49 -8.74 12.18 12.42
N VAL A 50 -7.85 11.24 12.74
CA VAL A 50 -7.55 10.81 14.12
C VAL A 50 -6.19 11.37 14.54
N GLU A 51 -6.16 12.03 15.70
CA GLU A 51 -4.91 12.52 16.28
C GLU A 51 -4.15 11.36 16.93
N PRO A 52 -2.91 11.03 16.51
CA PRO A 52 -2.16 9.91 17.07
C PRO A 52 -1.91 10.00 18.57
N GLN A 53 -1.90 11.23 19.12
CA GLN A 53 -1.70 11.48 20.56
C GLN A 53 -2.91 11.06 21.40
N ASP A 54 -4.10 11.02 20.81
CA ASP A 54 -5.34 10.65 21.47
C ASP A 54 -5.63 9.14 21.37
N VAL A 55 -4.82 8.40 20.62
CA VAL A 55 -4.95 6.95 20.44
C VAL A 55 -4.57 6.24 21.73
N LYS A 56 -5.55 5.60 22.38
CA LYS A 56 -5.35 4.84 23.62
C LYS A 56 -4.95 3.40 23.36
N THR A 57 -5.53 2.80 22.33
CA THR A 57 -5.25 1.43 21.88
C THR A 57 -5.16 1.43 20.36
N GLY A 58 -4.12 0.82 19.82
CA GLY A 58 -3.85 0.79 18.39
C GLY A 58 -2.97 -0.38 17.99
N ALA A 59 -2.24 -0.22 16.90
CA ALA A 59 -1.37 -1.25 16.36
C ALA A 59 -0.26 -1.70 17.33
N TYR A 60 0.26 -0.77 18.13
CA TYR A 60 1.27 -1.10 19.16
C TYR A 60 0.70 -2.04 20.23
N GLU A 61 -0.45 -1.70 20.83
CA GLU A 61 -1.08 -2.50 21.86
C GLU A 61 -1.54 -3.87 21.34
N VAL A 62 -1.93 -3.96 20.08
CA VAL A 62 -2.25 -5.24 19.45
C VAL A 62 -1.00 -6.10 19.26
N LEU A 63 0.11 -5.53 18.81
CA LEU A 63 1.37 -6.27 18.64
C LEU A 63 2.02 -6.69 19.95
N THR A 64 1.87 -5.92 21.01
CA THR A 64 2.35 -6.26 22.36
C THR A 64 1.35 -7.10 23.14
N GLU A 65 0.26 -7.53 22.52
CA GLU A 65 -0.82 -8.33 23.12
C GLU A 65 -1.46 -7.69 24.37
N SER A 66 -1.27 -6.38 24.54
CA SER A 66 -1.87 -5.62 25.65
C SER A 66 -3.31 -5.21 25.38
N ALA A 67 -3.76 -5.26 24.12
CA ALA A 67 -5.16 -5.06 23.72
C ALA A 67 -5.57 -6.01 22.57
N GLY A 68 -6.85 -6.36 22.54
CA GLY A 68 -7.39 -7.19 21.46
C GLY A 68 -7.59 -6.39 20.17
N PHE A 69 -7.42 -7.04 19.02
CA PHE A 69 -7.58 -6.43 17.70
C PHE A 69 -8.93 -5.73 17.54
N GLU A 70 -10.03 -6.44 17.78
CA GLU A 70 -11.38 -5.91 17.60
C GLU A 70 -11.69 -4.73 18.53
N SER A 71 -11.23 -4.79 19.78
CA SER A 71 -11.45 -3.73 20.77
C SER A 71 -10.65 -2.46 20.49
N SER A 72 -9.62 -2.56 19.64
CA SER A 72 -8.78 -1.43 19.20
C SER A 72 -9.24 -0.79 17.91
N LEU A 73 -10.27 -1.35 17.25
CA LEU A 73 -10.83 -0.79 16.01
C LEU A 73 -11.72 0.41 16.29
N MET A 74 -11.52 1.46 15.52
CA MET A 74 -12.33 2.69 15.53
C MET A 74 -13.19 2.76 14.28
N LEU A 75 -14.51 2.91 14.40
CA LEU A 75 -15.38 3.21 13.26
C LEU A 75 -15.17 4.67 12.85
N ILE A 76 -14.53 4.89 11.71
CA ILE A 76 -14.16 6.23 11.23
C ILE A 76 -15.23 6.81 10.30
N ARG A 77 -15.79 5.96 9.44
CA ARG A 77 -16.84 6.30 8.46
C ARG A 77 -17.76 5.10 8.29
N PRO A 78 -18.93 5.25 7.69
CA PRO A 78 -19.78 4.12 7.37
C PRO A 78 -18.99 3.02 6.65
N ASN A 79 -19.03 1.80 7.17
CA ASN A 79 -18.33 0.62 6.66
C ASN A 79 -16.80 0.70 6.65
N LEU A 80 -16.18 1.69 7.31
CA LEU A 80 -14.72 1.86 7.36
C LEU A 80 -14.24 1.94 8.79
N TRP A 81 -13.44 0.95 9.22
CA TRP A 81 -12.80 0.87 10.53
C TRP A 81 -11.31 1.07 10.40
N LEU A 82 -10.70 1.71 11.39
CA LEU A 82 -9.26 1.95 11.51
C LEU A 82 -8.71 1.24 12.73
N LEU A 83 -7.61 0.49 12.55
CA LEU A 83 -6.66 0.22 13.61
C LEU A 83 -5.59 1.32 13.55
N PRO A 84 -5.59 2.29 14.48
CA PRO A 84 -4.71 3.45 14.39
C PRO A 84 -3.28 3.10 14.83
N ALA A 85 -2.31 3.90 14.38
CA ALA A 85 -0.95 3.90 14.89
C ALA A 85 -0.65 5.15 15.72
N ASN A 86 0.41 5.04 16.52
CA ASN A 86 1.06 6.15 17.18
C ASN A 86 2.57 5.91 17.25
N ILE A 87 3.31 6.86 17.79
CA ILE A 87 4.78 6.80 17.86
C ILE A 87 5.29 5.61 18.69
N ASN A 88 4.49 5.07 19.63
CA ASN A 88 4.89 3.92 20.45
C ASN A 88 5.16 2.68 19.57
N LEU A 89 4.58 2.62 18.38
CA LEU A 89 4.81 1.52 17.42
C LEU A 89 6.30 1.33 17.07
N VAL A 90 7.14 2.37 17.21
CA VAL A 90 8.60 2.25 17.10
C VAL A 90 9.15 1.27 18.16
N GLY A 91 8.58 1.29 19.37
CA GLY A 91 9.00 0.42 20.49
C GLY A 91 8.70 -1.05 20.23
N ALA A 92 7.66 -1.37 19.49
CA ALA A 92 7.23 -2.74 19.24
C ALA A 92 8.35 -3.61 18.62
N GLU A 93 9.13 -3.08 17.67
CA GLU A 93 10.23 -3.81 17.06
C GLU A 93 11.30 -4.23 18.08
N THR A 94 11.58 -3.39 19.09
CA THR A 94 12.55 -3.68 20.13
C THR A 94 12.00 -4.63 21.18
N GLU A 95 10.76 -4.45 21.59
CA GLU A 95 10.11 -5.27 22.63
C GLU A 95 9.88 -6.71 22.16
N LEU A 96 9.55 -6.87 20.89
CA LEU A 96 9.29 -8.18 20.29
C LEU A 96 10.54 -8.96 19.86
N VAL A 97 11.75 -8.41 20.03
CA VAL A 97 13.01 -9.07 19.59
C VAL A 97 13.13 -10.51 20.10
N ASN A 98 12.74 -10.77 21.35
CA ASN A 98 12.86 -12.07 22.00
C ASN A 98 11.55 -12.89 21.98
N VAL A 99 10.50 -12.41 21.33
CA VAL A 99 9.21 -13.10 21.27
C VAL A 99 9.24 -14.13 20.15
N VAL A 100 8.92 -15.37 20.48
CA VAL A 100 8.79 -16.46 19.50
C VAL A 100 7.51 -16.26 18.69
N GLY A 101 7.59 -16.32 17.38
CA GLY A 101 6.44 -16.10 16.51
C GLY A 101 6.09 -14.62 16.30
N ARG A 102 6.99 -13.71 16.67
CA ARG A 102 6.81 -12.26 16.54
C ARG A 102 6.42 -11.78 15.15
N GLU A 103 6.69 -12.57 14.12
CA GLU A 103 6.38 -12.25 12.73
C GLU A 103 4.90 -12.50 12.36
N ILE A 104 4.15 -13.20 13.22
CA ILE A 104 2.78 -13.64 12.93
C ILE A 104 1.74 -13.14 13.93
N ILE A 105 2.12 -12.28 14.86
CA ILE A 105 1.23 -11.77 15.94
C ILE A 105 0.00 -11.09 15.34
N LEU A 106 0.16 -10.22 14.33
CA LEU A 106 -0.98 -9.58 13.68
C LEU A 106 -1.93 -10.58 13.06
N ARG A 107 -1.40 -11.60 12.38
CA ARG A 107 -2.22 -12.67 11.77
C ARG A 107 -3.06 -13.40 12.83
N GLU A 108 -2.47 -13.70 13.98
CA GLU A 108 -3.15 -14.37 15.09
C GLU A 108 -4.21 -13.46 15.72
N ALA A 109 -3.90 -12.19 15.93
CA ALA A 109 -4.83 -11.21 16.46
C ALA A 109 -6.07 -11.02 15.56
N MET A 110 -5.92 -11.13 14.24
CA MET A 110 -6.99 -10.96 13.26
C MET A 110 -7.90 -12.19 13.09
N GLN A 111 -7.52 -13.38 13.59
CA GLN A 111 -8.25 -14.64 13.33
C GLN A 111 -9.74 -14.58 13.74
N GLY A 112 -10.06 -13.91 14.83
CA GLY A 112 -11.45 -13.78 15.30
C GLY A 112 -12.32 -12.80 14.51
N CYS A 113 -11.76 -12.08 13.52
CA CYS A 113 -12.45 -11.02 12.79
C CYS A 113 -12.69 -11.34 11.31
N ALA A 114 -12.22 -12.49 10.82
CA ALA A 114 -12.28 -12.84 9.41
C ALA A 114 -13.70 -12.84 8.81
N ASP A 115 -14.72 -13.19 9.60
CA ASP A 115 -16.12 -13.24 9.15
C ASP A 115 -16.87 -11.92 9.35
N LYS A 116 -16.26 -10.93 9.99
CA LYS A 116 -16.90 -9.65 10.32
C LYS A 116 -16.71 -8.58 9.26
N PHE A 117 -15.65 -8.69 8.48
CA PHE A 117 -15.23 -7.72 7.47
C PHE A 117 -15.01 -8.40 6.13
N ASP A 118 -15.24 -7.66 5.05
CA ASP A 118 -15.04 -8.14 3.68
C ASP A 118 -13.59 -7.93 3.25
N PHE A 119 -13.03 -6.77 3.58
CA PHE A 119 -11.67 -6.37 3.22
C PHE A 119 -10.87 -5.87 4.42
N CYS A 120 -9.56 -6.08 4.37
CA CYS A 120 -8.56 -5.46 5.24
C CYS A 120 -7.42 -4.92 4.39
N LEU A 121 -7.09 -3.64 4.52
CA LEU A 121 -5.94 -3.02 3.86
C LEU A 121 -4.93 -2.59 4.92
N ILE A 122 -3.66 -2.97 4.74
CA ILE A 122 -2.58 -2.68 5.69
C ILE A 122 -1.62 -1.68 5.05
N ASP A 123 -1.52 -0.48 5.61
CA ASP A 123 -0.51 0.52 5.20
C ASP A 123 0.83 0.19 5.84
N CYS A 124 1.82 -0.15 5.05
CA CYS A 124 3.12 -0.57 5.53
C CYS A 124 4.13 0.58 5.56
N ALA A 125 4.96 0.63 6.61
CA ALA A 125 6.13 1.49 6.65
C ALA A 125 7.06 1.24 5.44
N PRO A 126 7.90 2.22 5.05
CA PRO A 126 8.86 2.04 3.96
C PRO A 126 9.99 1.06 4.29
N SER A 127 10.19 0.70 5.56
CA SER A 127 11.16 -0.30 6.00
C SER A 127 10.62 -1.72 5.82
N LEU A 128 11.53 -2.69 5.57
CA LEU A 128 11.20 -4.13 5.61
C LEU A 128 11.54 -4.73 6.99
N GLY A 129 11.19 -4.04 8.07
CA GLY A 129 11.35 -4.49 9.46
C GLY A 129 10.26 -5.47 9.91
N LEU A 130 10.19 -5.69 11.22
CA LEU A 130 9.25 -6.61 11.84
C LEU A 130 7.79 -6.22 11.58
N LEU A 131 7.48 -4.92 11.52
CA LEU A 131 6.14 -4.44 11.20
C LEU A 131 5.70 -4.89 9.81
N SER A 132 6.54 -4.65 8.79
CA SER A 132 6.25 -5.11 7.43
C SER A 132 6.16 -6.63 7.31
N LEU A 133 6.95 -7.38 8.08
CA LEU A 133 6.85 -8.85 8.13
C LEU A 133 5.51 -9.30 8.72
N ASN A 134 5.03 -8.66 9.78
CA ASN A 134 3.70 -8.93 10.35
C ASN A 134 2.58 -8.64 9.34
N ALA A 135 2.67 -7.51 8.63
CA ALA A 135 1.72 -7.19 7.57
C ALA A 135 1.68 -8.25 6.47
N LEU A 136 2.85 -8.67 5.97
CA LEU A 136 2.96 -9.71 4.93
C LEU A 136 2.56 -11.10 5.44
N ALA A 137 2.81 -11.41 6.72
CA ALA A 137 2.39 -12.66 7.33
C ALA A 137 0.85 -12.75 7.47
N ALA A 138 0.19 -11.62 7.69
CA ALA A 138 -1.26 -11.53 7.82
C ALA A 138 -2.00 -11.40 6.48
N ALA A 139 -1.35 -10.83 5.45
CA ALA A 139 -1.95 -10.56 4.15
C ALA A 139 -2.04 -11.80 3.27
N GLU A 140 -3.00 -11.82 2.36
CA GLU A 140 -3.09 -12.77 1.25
C GLU A 140 -2.56 -12.15 -0.04
N GLU A 141 -2.61 -10.83 -0.13
CA GLU A 141 -2.28 -10.06 -1.31
C GLU A 141 -1.34 -8.90 -1.01
N VAL A 142 -0.51 -8.56 -2.00
CA VAL A 142 0.34 -7.37 -1.95
C VAL A 142 0.00 -6.47 -3.13
N LEU A 143 -0.33 -5.22 -2.83
CA LEU A 143 -0.42 -4.13 -3.80
C LEU A 143 0.83 -3.27 -3.68
N ILE A 144 1.49 -3.00 -4.80
CA ILE A 144 2.73 -2.22 -4.85
C ILE A 144 2.47 -0.87 -5.56
N PRO A 145 2.19 0.21 -4.81
CA PRO A 145 2.19 1.55 -5.38
C PRO A 145 3.58 1.93 -5.84
N LEU A 146 3.72 2.39 -7.08
CA LEU A 146 5.00 2.70 -7.69
C LEU A 146 4.90 3.98 -8.51
N GLN A 147 5.82 4.92 -8.27
CA GLN A 147 5.96 6.08 -9.13
C GLN A 147 6.81 5.71 -10.34
N PRO A 148 6.33 5.91 -11.58
CA PRO A 148 7.05 5.50 -12.79
C PRO A 148 8.23 6.43 -13.07
N HIS A 149 9.42 6.06 -12.58
CA HIS A 149 10.69 6.70 -12.88
C HIS A 149 11.81 5.65 -12.87
N PHE A 150 12.91 5.93 -13.53
CA PHE A 150 14.01 4.99 -13.79
C PHE A 150 14.51 4.24 -12.54
N LEU A 151 14.71 4.94 -11.41
CA LEU A 151 15.19 4.30 -10.17
C LEU A 151 14.16 3.41 -9.48
N ALA A 152 12.89 3.43 -9.89
CA ALA A 152 11.86 2.60 -9.29
C ALA A 152 12.09 1.11 -9.57
N LEU A 153 12.62 0.78 -10.75
CA LEU A 153 12.88 -0.60 -11.17
C LEU A 153 13.96 -1.29 -10.30
N GLN A 154 14.97 -0.53 -9.83
CA GLN A 154 16.06 -1.10 -9.04
C GLN A 154 15.58 -1.65 -7.68
N GLY A 155 14.67 -0.95 -6.99
CA GLY A 155 14.10 -1.41 -5.71
C GLY A 155 13.00 -2.45 -5.88
N PHE A 156 12.30 -2.43 -7.02
CA PHE A 156 11.16 -3.30 -7.30
C PHE A 156 11.52 -4.79 -7.26
N GLY A 157 12.59 -5.19 -7.94
CA GLY A 157 13.05 -6.58 -7.94
C GLY A 157 13.41 -7.10 -6.54
N LYS A 158 14.06 -6.28 -5.70
CA LYS A 158 14.38 -6.64 -4.31
C LYS A 158 13.13 -6.79 -3.45
N LEU A 159 12.15 -5.92 -3.65
CA LEU A 159 10.86 -6.00 -2.95
C LEU A 159 10.15 -7.32 -3.27
N LEU A 160 10.05 -7.67 -4.55
CA LEU A 160 9.45 -8.94 -4.99
C LEU A 160 10.16 -10.16 -4.40
N GLN A 161 11.50 -10.16 -4.38
CA GLN A 161 12.29 -11.24 -3.75
C GLN A 161 11.98 -11.36 -2.26
N THR A 162 11.78 -10.25 -1.55
CA THR A 162 11.40 -10.27 -0.13
C THR A 162 10.01 -10.85 0.06
N VAL A 163 9.03 -10.45 -0.77
CA VAL A 163 7.67 -11.03 -0.72
C VAL A 163 7.70 -12.53 -0.99
N ASP A 164 8.49 -12.98 -1.95
CA ASP A 164 8.66 -14.42 -2.26
C ASP A 164 9.29 -15.19 -1.10
N LEU A 165 10.27 -14.59 -0.42
CA LEU A 165 10.88 -15.20 0.76
C LEU A 165 9.84 -15.37 1.88
N VAL A 166 8.99 -14.37 2.11
CA VAL A 166 7.89 -14.46 3.07
C VAL A 166 6.86 -15.50 2.64
N ASN A 167 6.50 -15.55 1.35
CA ASN A 167 5.63 -16.59 0.81
C ASN A 167 6.17 -17.99 1.11
N LYS A 168 7.46 -18.24 0.81
CA LYS A 168 8.09 -19.56 0.99
C LYS A 168 8.30 -19.96 2.44
N ARG A 169 8.46 -19.00 3.37
CA ARG A 169 8.91 -19.27 4.73
C ARG A 169 7.84 -19.07 5.81
N ILE A 170 6.91 -18.12 5.60
CA ILE A 170 6.01 -17.63 6.66
C ILE A 170 4.54 -17.76 6.24
N ASN A 171 4.21 -17.32 5.01
CA ASN A 171 2.83 -17.26 4.54
C ASN A 171 2.69 -17.78 3.09
N PRO A 172 2.49 -19.07 2.89
CA PRO A 172 2.38 -19.66 1.55
C PRO A 172 1.20 -19.16 0.70
N ARG A 173 0.25 -18.45 1.30
CA ARG A 173 -0.90 -17.87 0.57
C ARG A 173 -0.61 -16.47 0.01
N LEU A 174 0.49 -15.84 0.47
CA LEU A 174 0.84 -14.48 0.07
C LEU A 174 1.18 -14.41 -1.41
N LYS A 175 0.52 -13.53 -2.15
CA LYS A 175 0.78 -13.27 -3.57
C LYS A 175 0.88 -11.77 -3.84
N VAL A 176 1.65 -11.40 -4.84
CA VAL A 176 1.59 -10.04 -5.38
C VAL A 176 0.43 -9.98 -6.36
N THR A 177 -0.57 -9.19 -6.05
CA THR A 177 -1.74 -8.98 -6.93
C THR A 177 -1.39 -8.04 -8.06
N GLY A 178 -0.66 -6.96 -7.75
CA GLY A 178 -0.28 -6.05 -8.83
C GLY A 178 0.51 -4.82 -8.41
N VAL A 179 0.86 -4.06 -9.43
CA VAL A 179 1.56 -2.78 -9.34
C VAL A 179 0.60 -1.67 -9.74
N LEU A 180 0.41 -0.69 -8.85
CA LEU A 180 -0.36 0.51 -9.12
C LEU A 180 0.57 1.67 -9.46
N LEU A 181 0.49 2.18 -10.68
CA LEU A 181 1.27 3.35 -11.07
C LEU A 181 0.67 4.62 -10.44
N CYS A 182 1.43 5.26 -9.57
CA CYS A 182 1.02 6.48 -8.88
C CYS A 182 1.77 7.70 -9.41
N MET A 183 1.13 8.89 -9.34
CA MET A 183 1.66 10.15 -9.88
C MET A 183 2.06 10.03 -11.36
N HIS A 184 1.29 9.23 -12.10
CA HIS A 184 1.52 8.97 -13.51
C HIS A 184 1.30 10.25 -14.32
N ASP A 185 2.27 10.55 -15.20
CA ASP A 185 2.15 11.62 -16.17
C ASP A 185 1.98 11.01 -17.58
N THR A 186 0.78 11.11 -18.11
CA THR A 186 0.43 10.57 -19.44
C THR A 186 1.17 11.24 -20.60
N ARG A 187 1.79 12.40 -20.37
CA ARG A 187 2.55 13.16 -21.39
C ARG A 187 4.03 12.78 -21.39
N ALA A 188 4.52 12.10 -20.36
CA ALA A 188 5.92 11.73 -20.23
C ALA A 188 6.19 10.35 -20.87
N SER A 189 7.03 10.29 -21.89
CA SER A 189 7.46 9.02 -22.52
C SER A 189 8.08 8.05 -21.50
N LEU A 190 8.84 8.58 -20.56
CA LEU A 190 9.46 7.79 -19.48
C LEU A 190 8.42 7.00 -18.66
N SER A 191 7.24 7.56 -18.41
CA SER A 191 6.19 6.84 -17.67
C SER A 191 5.68 5.62 -18.44
N SER A 192 5.57 5.72 -19.75
CA SER A 192 5.16 4.63 -20.64
C SER A 192 6.25 3.56 -20.77
N GLU A 193 7.51 3.97 -20.88
CA GLU A 193 8.66 3.06 -20.93
C GLU A 193 8.78 2.24 -19.63
N VAL A 194 8.74 2.89 -18.47
CA VAL A 194 8.78 2.21 -17.16
C VAL A 194 7.60 1.25 -17.00
N ARG A 195 6.40 1.63 -17.46
CA ARG A 195 5.25 0.74 -17.45
C ARG A 195 5.50 -0.51 -18.29
N SER A 196 5.98 -0.35 -19.51
CA SER A 196 6.31 -1.45 -20.41
C SER A 196 7.39 -2.38 -19.83
N ASP A 197 8.42 -1.82 -19.19
CA ASP A 197 9.48 -2.59 -18.54
C ASP A 197 8.94 -3.45 -17.38
N ILE A 198 8.01 -2.88 -16.56
CA ILE A 198 7.36 -3.63 -15.47
C ILE A 198 6.47 -4.72 -16.04
N GLU A 199 5.65 -4.42 -17.05
CA GLU A 199 4.76 -5.38 -17.71
C GLU A 199 5.59 -6.54 -18.30
N GLY A 200 6.69 -6.24 -19.00
CA GLY A 200 7.61 -7.24 -19.54
C GLY A 200 8.30 -8.09 -18.47
N PHE A 201 8.68 -7.47 -17.34
CA PHE A 201 9.26 -8.19 -16.21
C PHE A 201 8.25 -9.17 -15.58
N LEU A 202 7.01 -8.74 -15.36
CA LEU A 202 5.95 -9.57 -14.79
C LEU A 202 5.54 -10.69 -15.75
N GLU A 203 5.44 -10.40 -17.05
CA GLU A 203 5.13 -11.41 -18.08
C GLU A 203 6.18 -12.52 -18.14
N ASN A 204 7.47 -12.18 -18.02
CA ASN A 204 8.54 -13.16 -17.96
C ASN A 204 8.47 -14.08 -16.71
N ALA A 205 7.76 -13.66 -15.68
CA ALA A 205 7.54 -14.46 -14.48
C ALA A 205 6.30 -15.36 -14.55
N ARG A 206 5.45 -15.19 -15.57
CA ARG A 206 4.23 -15.99 -15.72
C ARG A 206 4.52 -17.49 -15.76
N GLY A 207 3.73 -18.25 -15.00
CA GLY A 207 3.89 -19.69 -14.89
C GLY A 207 5.09 -20.15 -14.07
N SER A 208 5.88 -19.23 -13.48
CA SER A 208 6.93 -19.56 -12.53
C SER A 208 6.36 -19.87 -11.15
N ASN A 209 7.18 -20.48 -10.27
CA ASN A 209 6.79 -20.73 -8.88
C ASN A 209 7.24 -19.57 -7.97
N THR A 210 6.84 -18.34 -8.32
CA THR A 210 7.13 -17.14 -7.54
C THR A 210 5.85 -16.50 -7.03
N ALA A 211 5.94 -15.75 -5.94
CA ALA A 211 4.78 -15.07 -5.34
C ALA A 211 4.16 -14.00 -6.26
N TRP A 212 4.83 -13.63 -7.34
CA TRP A 212 4.37 -12.63 -8.32
C TRP A 212 4.08 -13.19 -9.71
N SER A 213 3.97 -14.53 -9.85
CA SER A 213 3.71 -15.18 -11.15
C SER A 213 2.41 -14.70 -11.83
N ASP A 214 1.43 -14.30 -11.05
CA ASP A 214 0.12 -13.85 -11.52
C ASP A 214 -0.06 -12.32 -11.40
N ALA A 215 0.99 -11.61 -11.00
CA ALA A 215 0.93 -10.16 -10.81
C ALA A 215 0.74 -9.42 -12.13
N VAL A 216 0.00 -8.30 -12.06
CA VAL A 216 -0.26 -7.43 -13.21
C VAL A 216 0.06 -5.97 -12.87
N VAL A 217 0.36 -5.16 -13.88
CA VAL A 217 0.22 -3.71 -13.73
C VAL A 217 -1.28 -3.43 -13.78
N LEU A 218 -1.82 -2.74 -12.76
CA LEU A 218 -3.25 -2.46 -12.72
C LEU A 218 -3.67 -1.68 -13.97
N PRO A 219 -4.85 -1.95 -14.52
CA PRO A 219 -5.36 -1.25 -15.71
C PRO A 219 -5.52 0.25 -15.46
N SER A 220 -5.91 0.62 -14.23
CA SER A 220 -5.99 2.01 -13.78
C SER A 220 -4.66 2.48 -13.19
N PHE A 221 -4.40 3.78 -13.29
CA PHE A 221 -3.26 4.46 -12.67
C PHE A 221 -3.73 5.73 -11.97
N ILE A 222 -2.94 6.21 -11.01
CA ILE A 222 -3.26 7.45 -10.28
C ILE A 222 -2.51 8.61 -10.93
N ARG A 223 -3.25 9.52 -11.54
CA ARG A 223 -2.70 10.76 -12.12
C ARG A 223 -2.15 11.67 -11.03
N ARG A 224 -1.14 12.46 -11.38
CA ARG A 224 -0.67 13.51 -10.46
C ARG A 224 -1.82 14.48 -10.19
N ASN A 225 -2.21 14.60 -8.90
CA ASN A 225 -3.33 15.44 -8.47
C ASN A 225 -3.01 16.08 -7.12
N ILE A 226 -3.02 17.42 -7.06
CA ILE A 226 -2.72 18.17 -5.84
C ILE A 226 -3.78 17.92 -4.75
N LYS A 227 -5.03 17.63 -5.13
CA LYS A 227 -6.12 17.35 -4.19
C LYS A 227 -5.84 16.12 -3.31
N LEU A 228 -5.13 15.13 -3.85
CA LEU A 228 -4.67 13.97 -3.08
C LEU A 228 -3.61 14.31 -2.03
N ALA A 229 -2.86 15.39 -2.22
CA ALA A 229 -1.88 15.88 -1.24
C ALA A 229 -2.52 16.83 -0.21
N GLU A 230 -3.60 17.53 -0.57
CA GLU A 230 -4.32 18.45 0.30
C GLU A 230 -5.27 17.72 1.26
N ALA A 231 -6.00 16.72 0.78
CA ALA A 231 -7.05 16.01 1.52
C ALA A 231 -6.60 15.51 2.92
N PRO A 232 -5.39 14.95 3.11
CA PRO A 232 -4.91 14.53 4.42
C PRO A 232 -4.85 15.65 5.47
N SER A 233 -4.57 16.90 5.05
CA SER A 233 -4.53 18.06 5.96
C SER A 233 -5.89 18.43 6.56
N TYR A 234 -6.97 17.91 5.99
CA TYR A 234 -8.33 18.10 6.44
C TYR A 234 -8.91 16.85 7.11
N GLY A 235 -8.11 15.78 7.28
CA GLY A 235 -8.58 14.51 7.81
C GLY A 235 -9.62 13.83 6.91
N GLN A 236 -9.59 14.06 5.60
CA GLN A 236 -10.61 13.65 4.64
C GLN A 236 -10.04 12.69 3.59
N THR A 237 -10.86 11.75 3.17
CA THR A 237 -10.60 10.97 1.95
C THR A 237 -10.77 11.87 0.72
N ILE A 238 -10.26 11.44 -0.43
CA ILE A 238 -10.44 12.21 -1.67
C ILE A 238 -11.91 12.34 -2.06
N PHE A 239 -12.74 11.37 -1.69
CA PHE A 239 -14.17 11.37 -1.99
C PHE A 239 -14.97 12.37 -1.15
N GLU A 240 -14.44 12.74 0.02
CA GLU A 240 -15.02 13.79 0.88
C GLU A 240 -14.46 15.15 0.52
N TYR A 241 -13.16 15.22 0.18
CA TYR A 241 -12.48 16.49 -0.10
C TYR A 241 -12.85 17.06 -1.47
N ASP A 242 -12.75 16.25 -2.53
CA ASP A 242 -13.13 16.62 -3.90
C ASP A 242 -13.59 15.39 -4.69
N PRO A 243 -14.89 15.00 -4.60
CA PRO A 243 -15.41 13.78 -5.22
C PRO A 243 -15.39 13.78 -6.75
N THR A 244 -15.17 14.95 -7.36
CA THR A 244 -15.21 15.15 -8.82
C THR A 244 -13.82 15.23 -9.44
N CYS A 245 -12.76 15.28 -8.64
CA CYS A 245 -11.40 15.37 -9.17
C CYS A 245 -10.94 14.04 -9.78
N ASN A 246 -9.92 14.13 -10.66
CA ASN A 246 -9.31 12.96 -11.29
C ASN A 246 -8.82 11.92 -10.28
N GLY A 247 -8.33 12.35 -9.10
CA GLY A 247 -7.88 11.44 -8.05
C GLY A 247 -9.00 10.59 -7.48
N ALA A 248 -10.21 11.14 -7.34
CA ALA A 248 -11.39 10.41 -6.89
C ALA A 248 -11.84 9.39 -7.96
N GLU A 249 -11.83 9.78 -9.21
CA GLU A 249 -12.13 8.87 -10.34
C GLU A 249 -11.13 7.72 -10.39
N ASP A 250 -9.83 8.02 -10.31
CA ASP A 250 -8.77 7.02 -10.40
C ASP A 250 -8.86 5.99 -9.26
N TYR A 251 -9.05 6.44 -8.00
CA TYR A 251 -9.19 5.53 -6.87
C TYR A 251 -10.51 4.75 -6.86
N ARG A 252 -11.58 5.27 -7.48
CA ARG A 252 -12.81 4.49 -7.68
C ARG A 252 -12.54 3.28 -8.56
N LYS A 253 -11.81 3.45 -9.67
CA LYS A 253 -11.40 2.35 -10.56
C LYS A 253 -10.51 1.32 -9.85
N VAL A 254 -9.62 1.77 -8.94
CA VAL A 254 -8.82 0.85 -8.12
C VAL A 254 -9.69 0.06 -7.15
N GLY A 255 -10.70 0.69 -6.53
CA GLY A 255 -11.68 0.01 -5.69
C GLY A 255 -12.47 -1.04 -6.48
N ASP A 256 -12.95 -0.68 -7.67
CA ASP A 256 -13.70 -1.56 -8.57
C ASP A 256 -12.88 -2.79 -8.97
N PHE A 257 -11.59 -2.61 -9.27
CA PHE A 257 -10.66 -3.72 -9.53
C PHE A 257 -10.61 -4.71 -8.37
N PHE A 258 -10.48 -4.24 -7.13
CA PHE A 258 -10.44 -5.13 -5.97
C PHE A 258 -11.77 -5.79 -5.66
N MET A 259 -12.89 -5.15 -5.98
CA MET A 259 -14.23 -5.73 -5.82
C MET A 259 -14.56 -6.73 -6.95
N GLY A 260 -13.73 -6.86 -7.97
CA GLY A 260 -14.00 -7.69 -9.14
C GLY A 260 -15.13 -7.13 -10.01
N ILE A 261 -15.42 -5.85 -9.88
CA ILE A 261 -16.30 -5.11 -10.76
C ILE A 261 -15.44 -4.77 -11.98
N GLY A 262 -15.35 -5.68 -12.95
CA GLY A 262 -14.57 -5.48 -14.16
C GLY A 262 -15.20 -4.37 -14.99
N ASP A 263 -14.37 -3.48 -15.54
CA ASP A 263 -14.71 -2.84 -16.81
C ASP A 263 -14.93 -3.96 -17.80
N GLY A 264 -16.20 -4.23 -18.14
CA GLY A 264 -16.51 -4.99 -19.34
C GLY A 264 -15.73 -4.33 -20.48
N PRO A 265 -15.38 -5.05 -21.55
CA PRO A 265 -14.59 -4.48 -22.63
C PRO A 265 -15.19 -3.11 -22.96
N GLU A 266 -14.38 -2.04 -22.79
CA GLU A 266 -14.77 -0.72 -23.29
C GLU A 266 -15.14 -0.97 -24.77
N GLU A 267 -16.44 -0.94 -25.06
CA GLU A 267 -16.90 -0.76 -26.42
C GLU A 267 -16.23 0.54 -26.86
N SER A 268 -15.18 0.39 -27.64
CA SER A 268 -14.56 1.50 -28.36
C SER A 268 -15.72 2.26 -28.97
N PRO A 269 -15.88 3.58 -28.76
CA PRO A 269 -16.93 4.31 -29.43
C PRO A 269 -16.73 4.04 -30.93
N GLU A 270 -17.65 3.25 -31.49
CA GLU A 270 -17.72 3.03 -32.92
C GLU A 270 -17.69 4.42 -33.53
N SER A 271 -16.69 4.62 -34.37
CA SER A 271 -16.56 5.74 -35.27
C SER A 271 -17.96 6.08 -35.78
N GLU A 272 -18.59 7.12 -35.21
CA GLU A 272 -19.79 7.70 -35.79
C GLU A 272 -19.43 8.05 -37.22
N ALA A 273 -20.02 7.28 -38.12
CA ALA A 273 -19.93 7.51 -39.54
C ALA A 273 -20.34 8.97 -39.80
N GLN A 274 -19.38 9.73 -40.30
CA GLN A 274 -19.66 11.08 -40.78
C GLN A 274 -20.78 11.00 -41.81
N PRO A 275 -21.85 11.78 -41.69
CA PRO A 275 -22.85 11.83 -42.78
C PRO A 275 -22.18 12.36 -44.03
N GLU A 276 -22.29 11.61 -45.11
CA GLU A 276 -21.89 12.03 -46.45
C GLU A 276 -22.60 13.35 -46.79
N GLU A 277 -21.83 14.40 -47.00
CA GLU A 277 -22.34 15.65 -47.60
C GLU A 277 -22.77 15.38 -49.04
N PRO A 278 -23.94 15.86 -49.47
CA PRO A 278 -24.36 15.73 -50.85
C PRO A 278 -23.51 16.62 -51.78
N SER A 279 -22.93 16.03 -52.76
CA SER A 279 -22.21 16.65 -53.88
C SER A 279 -23.01 17.81 -54.49
N GLN A 280 -22.46 19.01 -54.48
CA GLN A 280 -22.93 20.15 -55.26
C GLN A 280 -22.18 20.25 -56.58
N PRO A 281 -22.83 20.73 -57.67
CA PRO A 281 -22.28 20.71 -59.00
C PRO A 281 -21.32 21.85 -59.29
N GLU A 282 -20.37 21.57 -60.16
CA GLU A 282 -19.40 22.50 -60.75
C GLU A 282 -20.07 23.72 -61.35
N CYS A 283 -19.55 24.92 -61.07
CA CYS A 283 -19.68 26.09 -61.89
C CYS A 283 -18.35 26.81 -62.07
N LEU A 284 -18.06 27.05 -63.31
CA LEU A 284 -16.86 27.63 -63.91
C LEU A 284 -16.67 29.14 -63.58
N SER A 285 -15.41 29.52 -63.75
CA SER A 285 -14.87 30.79 -64.31
C SER A 285 -14.53 31.92 -63.30
N ASP A 286 -13.27 32.16 -63.34
CA ASP A 286 -12.53 33.37 -63.75
C ASP A 286 -12.09 34.42 -62.69
N VAL A 287 -10.81 34.74 -62.89
CA VAL A 287 -10.11 36.03 -62.65
C VAL A 287 -9.34 36.18 -61.31
N ARG A 288 -8.03 36.03 -61.47
CA ARG A 288 -6.96 36.64 -60.65
C ARG A 288 -7.05 38.16 -60.66
N PRO A 289 -6.57 38.86 -59.61
CA PRO A 289 -5.21 39.38 -59.73
C PRO A 289 -4.34 39.21 -58.46
N GLU A 290 -3.04 39.24 -58.76
CA GLU A 290 -1.88 39.20 -57.85
C GLU A 290 -1.91 40.38 -56.88
N MET A 291 -1.54 40.08 -55.60
CA MET A 291 -0.91 41.10 -54.71
C MET A 291 0.28 40.50 -54.00
N GLN A 292 1.35 41.26 -53.98
CA GLN A 292 2.68 40.97 -53.49
C GLN A 292 2.74 40.89 -51.94
N PRO A 293 3.74 40.18 -51.38
CA PRO A 293 3.89 40.09 -49.94
C PRO A 293 4.60 41.36 -49.39
N GLU A 294 4.01 41.97 -48.34
CA GLU A 294 4.65 42.99 -47.55
C GLU A 294 5.53 42.33 -46.43
N GLU A 295 6.75 42.84 -46.31
CA GLU A 295 7.72 42.47 -45.27
C GLU A 295 7.28 42.98 -43.89
N PRO A 296 7.54 42.22 -42.81
CA PRO A 296 7.25 42.73 -41.44
C PRO A 296 8.31 43.73 -40.98
N THR A 297 7.84 44.88 -40.58
CA THR A 297 8.59 45.99 -39.97
C THR A 297 9.10 45.57 -38.60
N VAL A 298 10.42 45.69 -38.36
CA VAL A 298 11.08 45.49 -37.11
C VAL A 298 10.72 46.65 -36.14
N ALA A 299 10.08 46.35 -35.02
CA ALA A 299 9.87 47.29 -33.94
C ALA A 299 11.14 47.36 -33.07
N GLN A 300 11.69 48.56 -32.93
CA GLN A 300 12.86 48.89 -32.10
C GLN A 300 12.47 48.85 -30.61
N GLU A 301 13.32 48.21 -29.78
CA GLU A 301 13.28 48.27 -28.33
C GLU A 301 13.77 49.60 -27.82
N PRO A 302 13.23 50.18 -26.71
CA PRO A 302 13.76 51.36 -26.08
C PRO A 302 14.99 51.01 -25.22
N PRO A 303 15.95 51.98 -25.00
CA PRO A 303 17.21 51.74 -24.32
C PRO A 303 17.02 51.60 -22.79
N CYS A 304 17.72 50.63 -22.21
CA CYS A 304 17.85 50.45 -20.77
C CYS A 304 18.75 51.51 -20.16
N ASP A 305 18.23 52.26 -19.18
CA ASP A 305 19.00 53.16 -18.34
C ASP A 305 19.91 52.40 -17.36
N ALA A 306 21.14 52.83 -17.28
CA ALA A 306 22.22 52.27 -16.45
C ALA A 306 21.99 52.57 -14.97
N ILE A 307 22.07 51.55 -14.12
CA ILE A 307 22.18 51.68 -12.67
C ILE A 307 23.67 51.60 -12.28
N PRO A 308 24.17 52.47 -11.41
CA PRO A 308 25.59 52.55 -11.09
C PRO A 308 26.06 51.41 -10.17
N ALA A 309 27.27 50.96 -10.40
CA ALA A 309 27.99 49.95 -9.64
C ALA A 309 28.21 50.41 -8.19
N GLY A 310 27.76 49.62 -7.22
CA GLY A 310 28.16 49.67 -5.82
C GLY A 310 29.21 48.60 -5.55
N ASP A 311 30.24 48.96 -4.78
CA ASP A 311 31.41 48.15 -4.42
C ASP A 311 31.03 46.85 -3.68
N PRO A 312 31.78 45.75 -3.86
CA PRO A 312 31.52 44.50 -3.17
C PRO A 312 32.10 44.50 -1.75
N GLU A 313 31.27 44.28 -0.74
CA GLU A 313 31.72 43.86 0.59
C GLU A 313 32.18 42.39 0.58
N PRO A 314 33.14 42.00 1.46
CA PRO A 314 33.77 40.69 1.39
C PRO A 314 32.88 39.56 1.94
N ALA A 315 32.77 38.49 1.14
CA ALA A 315 32.13 37.25 1.50
C ALA A 315 32.81 36.58 2.73
N THR A 316 32.07 36.36 3.77
CA THR A 316 32.42 35.42 4.85
C THR A 316 32.25 33.99 4.36
N ASN A 317 33.36 33.24 4.35
CA ASN A 317 33.42 31.81 4.12
C ASN A 317 32.62 31.08 5.19
N GLU A 318 31.46 30.52 4.87
CA GLU A 318 30.90 29.39 5.58
C GLU A 318 31.46 28.11 4.95
N ALA A 319 32.27 27.39 5.73
CA ALA A 319 32.86 26.12 5.35
C ALA A 319 31.80 25.03 5.30
N GLU A 320 31.74 24.31 4.20
CA GLU A 320 30.90 23.10 4.02
C GLU A 320 31.33 21.98 4.99
N PRO A 321 30.37 21.08 5.39
CA PRO A 321 30.64 19.99 6.35
C PRO A 321 31.19 18.74 5.64
N GLU A 322 32.29 18.81 4.94
CA GLU A 322 32.94 17.59 4.37
C GLU A 322 33.85 16.84 5.35
N LEU A 323 34.14 17.40 6.53
CA LEU A 323 35.10 16.81 7.49
C LEU A 323 34.50 15.72 8.42
N GLN A 324 33.20 15.54 8.48
CA GLN A 324 32.60 14.54 9.39
C GLN A 324 32.48 13.11 8.79
N VAL A 325 32.64 12.95 7.48
CA VAL A 325 32.53 11.63 6.84
C VAL A 325 33.85 10.84 6.90
N GLN A 326 35.00 11.52 7.01
CA GLN A 326 36.29 10.86 7.12
C GLN A 326 36.62 10.32 8.51
N GLU A 327 36.12 10.93 9.57
CA GLU A 327 36.34 10.42 10.94
C GLU A 327 35.51 9.14 11.23
N LEU A 328 34.34 8.99 10.64
CA LEU A 328 33.51 7.77 10.78
C LEU A 328 34.09 6.54 10.07
N HIS A 329 34.84 6.73 8.98
CA HIS A 329 35.52 5.64 8.28
C HIS A 329 36.72 5.11 9.05
N THR A 330 37.43 5.98 9.76
CA THR A 330 38.64 5.58 10.53
C THR A 330 38.29 4.84 11.82
N GLU A 331 37.14 5.16 12.45
CA GLU A 331 36.64 4.42 13.62
C GLU A 331 36.10 3.02 13.27
N LEU A 332 35.51 2.83 12.07
CA LEU A 332 35.04 1.54 11.61
C LEU A 332 36.18 0.59 11.21
N GLU A 333 37.29 1.08 10.67
CA GLU A 333 38.46 0.26 10.34
C GLU A 333 39.21 -0.16 11.61
N SER A 334 39.32 0.71 12.63
CA SER A 334 39.96 0.36 13.90
C SER A 334 39.16 -0.63 14.76
N ALA A 335 37.83 -0.71 14.57
CA ALA A 335 36.97 -1.71 15.24
C ALA A 335 37.06 -3.08 14.59
N SER A 336 37.39 -3.18 13.30
CA SER A 336 37.55 -4.47 12.58
C SER A 336 38.89 -5.16 12.89
N GLU A 337 39.97 -4.41 13.14
CA GLU A 337 41.27 -4.96 13.50
C GLU A 337 41.35 -5.52 14.93
N HIS A 338 40.45 -5.08 15.85
CA HIS A 338 40.43 -5.56 17.22
C HIS A 338 39.62 -6.85 17.40
N THR A 339 38.83 -7.28 16.40
CA THR A 339 38.02 -8.50 16.48
C THR A 339 38.77 -9.77 16.02
N ASP A 340 39.85 -9.65 15.26
CA ASP A 340 40.63 -10.78 14.79
C ASP A 340 41.68 -11.28 15.80
N ALA A 341 41.94 -10.54 16.89
CA ALA A 341 42.97 -10.93 17.90
C ALA A 341 42.41 -11.72 19.11
N MET A 342 41.12 -12.02 19.16
CA MET A 342 40.48 -12.79 20.27
C MET A 342 39.80 -14.09 19.84
N GLN A 343 40.29 -14.76 18.81
CA GLN A 343 39.91 -16.14 18.47
C GLN A 343 40.94 -17.15 18.98
N GLU A 344 41.11 -17.23 20.29
CA GLU A 344 41.68 -18.41 20.91
C GLU A 344 40.83 -18.82 22.14
N GLU A 345 40.42 -20.11 22.09
CA GLU A 345 39.80 -20.89 23.17
C GLU A 345 38.33 -20.59 23.55
N ARG A 346 37.38 -21.07 22.75
CA ARG A 346 36.07 -21.47 23.28
C ARG A 346 36.08 -22.93 23.67
N PRO A 347 35.74 -23.29 24.92
CA PRO A 347 35.54 -24.70 25.28
C PRO A 347 34.31 -25.25 24.56
N GLU A 348 34.41 -26.48 24.04
CA GLU A 348 33.28 -27.18 23.43
C GLU A 348 32.12 -27.30 24.43
N PRO A 349 30.87 -27.07 23.95
CA PRO A 349 29.70 -27.26 24.81
C PRO A 349 29.55 -28.75 25.17
N PRO A 350 29.13 -29.09 26.40
CA PRO A 350 28.93 -30.46 26.82
C PRO A 350 27.88 -31.15 25.93
N ALA A 351 28.19 -32.38 25.52
CA ALA A 351 27.28 -33.23 24.76
C ALA A 351 25.98 -33.45 25.54
N ILE A 352 24.88 -32.98 24.96
CA ILE A 352 23.52 -33.24 25.49
C ILE A 352 23.14 -34.65 25.04
N GLU A 353 23.10 -35.59 25.99
CA GLU A 353 22.48 -36.91 25.78
C GLU A 353 20.98 -36.74 25.48
N ILE A 354 20.60 -36.97 24.25
CA ILE A 354 19.20 -37.07 23.83
C ILE A 354 18.63 -38.38 24.38
N ARG A 355 17.95 -38.36 25.51
CA ARG A 355 17.14 -39.48 25.95
C ARG A 355 15.94 -39.59 25.02
N GLU A 356 15.86 -40.73 24.30
CA GLU A 356 14.68 -41.09 23.52
C GLU A 356 13.45 -41.13 24.43
N PHE A 357 12.50 -40.25 24.12
CA PHE A 357 11.16 -40.25 24.75
C PHE A 357 10.35 -41.38 24.06
N GLN A 358 10.20 -42.52 24.74
CA GLN A 358 9.30 -43.59 24.30
C GLN A 358 7.83 -43.12 24.48
N LEU A 359 7.13 -42.98 23.38
CA LEU A 359 5.68 -42.75 23.36
C LEU A 359 4.94 -44.01 23.89
N PRO A 360 3.96 -43.89 24.78
CA PRO A 360 3.15 -45.00 25.20
C PRO A 360 2.25 -45.48 24.06
N SER A 361 2.26 -46.81 23.85
CA SER A 361 1.49 -47.53 22.84
C SER A 361 -0.02 -47.21 22.92
N SER A 362 -0.58 -46.70 21.82
CA SER A 362 -2.00 -46.44 21.63
C SER A 362 -2.80 -47.74 21.62
N GLN A 363 -3.60 -47.94 22.66
CA GLN A 363 -4.68 -48.92 22.63
C GLN A 363 -5.80 -48.42 21.71
N LYS A 364 -6.11 -49.21 20.70
CA LYS A 364 -7.26 -49.03 19.81
C LYS A 364 -8.54 -49.26 20.60
N CYS A 365 -9.34 -48.21 20.81
CA CYS A 365 -10.77 -48.36 21.13
C CYS A 365 -11.57 -48.31 19.83
N LEU A 366 -12.17 -49.46 19.49
CA LEU A 366 -13.22 -49.60 18.48
C LEU A 366 -14.54 -49.04 19.05
N PRO A 367 -15.34 -48.28 18.31
CA PRO A 367 -16.68 -47.90 18.75
C PRO A 367 -17.66 -49.09 18.54
N GLN A 368 -18.44 -49.41 19.58
CA GLN A 368 -19.57 -50.32 19.48
C GLN A 368 -20.81 -49.59 18.96
N PRO A 369 -21.73 -50.27 18.25
CA PRO A 369 -22.94 -49.67 17.69
C PRO A 369 -24.00 -49.44 18.77
N LEU A 370 -24.63 -48.24 18.73
CA LEU A 370 -25.76 -47.90 19.58
C LEU A 370 -27.02 -48.53 19.03
N SER A 371 -27.73 -49.27 19.90
CA SER A 371 -29.05 -49.81 19.70
C SER A 371 -30.14 -48.75 19.87
N ASP A 372 -31.18 -48.89 19.08
CA ASP A 372 -32.42 -48.12 19.01
C ASP A 372 -33.15 -47.90 20.33
N GLY A 373 -33.79 -46.72 20.43
CA GLY A 373 -35.00 -46.56 21.21
C GLY A 373 -34.93 -45.56 22.37
N CYS A 374 -35.37 -44.33 22.15
CA CYS A 374 -36.40 -43.73 23.02
C CYS A 374 -36.86 -42.36 22.44
N SER A 375 -38.13 -42.32 22.11
CA SER A 375 -38.91 -41.12 21.81
C SER A 375 -39.12 -40.32 23.10
N SER A 376 -38.76 -39.02 23.13
CA SER A 376 -39.37 -38.07 24.05
C SER A 376 -39.40 -36.68 23.43
N SER A 377 -40.64 -36.25 23.25
CA SER A 377 -41.09 -34.91 22.86
C SER A 377 -40.58 -33.85 23.83
N PHE A 378 -39.88 -32.82 23.29
CA PHE A 378 -39.66 -31.57 24.02
C PHE A 378 -40.47 -30.45 23.36
N LEU A 379 -41.41 -29.95 24.19
CA LEU A 379 -42.24 -28.76 23.93
C LEU A 379 -41.38 -27.49 23.94
N LEU A 380 -41.57 -26.65 22.93
CA LEU A 380 -41.06 -25.31 22.87
C LEU A 380 -41.84 -24.40 23.83
N PRO A 381 -41.22 -23.46 24.56
CA PRO A 381 -41.92 -22.43 25.32
C PRO A 381 -42.43 -21.31 24.41
N GLU A 382 -43.66 -20.86 24.73
CA GLU A 382 -44.37 -19.76 24.06
C GLU A 382 -43.70 -18.39 24.29
N PRO A 383 -43.86 -17.43 23.37
CA PRO A 383 -43.35 -16.08 23.54
C PRO A 383 -44.24 -15.24 24.49
N PRO A 384 -43.69 -14.26 25.23
CA PRO A 384 -44.46 -13.42 26.14
C PRO A 384 -45.34 -12.39 25.38
N PRO A 385 -46.47 -11.95 25.97
CA PRO A 385 -47.46 -11.10 25.33
C PRO A 385 -46.98 -9.64 25.19
N ALA A 386 -47.43 -9.01 24.10
CA ALA A 386 -47.22 -7.59 23.78
C ALA A 386 -47.84 -6.68 24.86
N ARG A 387 -47.07 -5.68 25.30
CA ARG A 387 -47.59 -4.56 26.13
C ARG A 387 -48.26 -3.55 25.22
N ASN A 388 -49.57 -3.31 25.45
CA ASN A 388 -50.30 -2.19 24.92
C ASN A 388 -49.81 -0.89 25.50
N GLU A 389 -49.65 0.08 24.61
CA GLU A 389 -49.68 1.49 24.94
C GLU A 389 -51.03 1.88 25.53
N LEU A 390 -51.03 2.73 26.54
CA LEU A 390 -52.08 3.73 26.80
C LEU A 390 -51.62 4.76 27.84
N SER A 391 -51.74 6.03 27.42
CA SER A 391 -51.76 7.35 28.09
C SER A 391 -50.44 7.98 28.48
#